data_18ee25279115a497d127451121ad2f84
#
_entry.id   18ee25279115a497d127451121ad2f84
#
_cell.length_a   1.000
_cell.length_b   1.000
_cell.length_c   1.000
_cell.angle_alpha   90.00
_cell.angle_beta   90.00
_cell.angle_gamma   90.00
#
_symmetry.space_group_name_H-M   'P 1'
#
loop_
_entity.id
_entity.type
_entity.pdbx_description
1 polymer ?
#
loop_
_entity_poly.entity_id
_entity_poly.type
_entity_poly.pdbx_seq_one_letter_code
_entity_poly.pdbx_strand_id
1 'polypeptide(L)'
;RIWEVFETTGKKFSEWKLNENKSFIKNYNFKLILFLPDRKKNYEIVNSRFIKMINRGAIEEVKNLLGENLNESLPVMRAHGVPEIKKYLENDTTLEECIVKGQQVTRNYVKRQHTWWNSSKLEIFHKFDKFPDEIDINAVKFE
;
A
#
# COMPACT_ATOMS: atom_id res chain seq x y z
N ARG A 1 18.54 -7.03 6.48
CA ARG A 1 17.56 -7.86 7.21
C ARG A 1 18.05 -9.28 7.51
N ILE A 2 18.78 -9.93 6.59
CA ILE A 2 19.42 -11.25 6.84
C ILE A 2 20.44 -11.16 7.96
N TRP A 3 21.24 -10.09 7.99
CA TRP A 3 22.21 -9.82 9.02
C TRP A 3 21.54 -9.52 10.38
N GLU A 4 20.47 -8.74 10.41
CA GLU A 4 19.69 -8.48 11.63
C GLU A 4 19.16 -9.77 12.28
N VAL A 5 18.66 -10.71 11.45
CA VAL A 5 18.20 -12.02 11.93
C VAL A 5 19.35 -12.80 12.56
N PHE A 6 20.54 -12.79 11.95
CA PHE A 6 21.71 -13.49 12.49
C PHE A 6 22.18 -12.85 13.81
N GLU A 7 22.30 -11.52 13.88
CA GLU A 7 22.71 -10.80 15.09
C GLU A 7 21.74 -11.04 16.28
N THR A 8 20.44 -11.08 16.01
CA THR A 8 19.44 -11.26 17.06
C THR A 8 19.23 -12.70 17.49
N THR A 9 19.47 -13.69 16.61
CA THR A 9 19.10 -15.07 16.85
C THR A 9 20.29 -16.04 16.91
N GLY A 10 21.48 -15.60 16.46
CA GLY A 10 22.66 -16.46 16.29
C GLY A 10 22.53 -17.53 15.20
N LYS A 11 21.41 -17.58 14.46
CA LYS A 11 21.12 -18.57 13.43
C LYS A 11 21.11 -17.95 12.03
N LYS A 12 21.69 -18.66 11.06
CA LYS A 12 21.67 -18.22 9.67
C LYS A 12 20.24 -18.22 9.11
N PHE A 13 19.92 -17.23 8.28
CA PHE A 13 18.60 -17.12 7.66
C PHE A 13 18.22 -18.36 6.83
N SER A 14 19.22 -19.06 6.23
CA SER A 14 19.01 -20.34 5.54
C SER A 14 18.49 -21.45 6.45
N GLU A 15 18.93 -21.49 7.72
CA GLU A 15 18.46 -22.47 8.72
C GLU A 15 16.99 -22.21 9.10
N TRP A 16 16.58 -20.94 9.16
CA TRP A 16 15.18 -20.56 9.35
C TRP A 16 14.28 -20.97 8.19
N LYS A 17 14.81 -20.93 6.95
CA LYS A 17 14.06 -21.38 5.77
C LYS A 17 13.86 -22.90 5.71
N LEU A 18 14.78 -23.67 6.31
CA LEU A 18 14.68 -25.13 6.38
C LEU A 18 13.66 -25.61 7.41
N ASN A 19 13.36 -24.81 8.42
CA ASN A 19 12.28 -25.11 9.33
C ASN A 19 10.95 -25.01 8.56
N GLU A 20 10.29 -26.14 8.38
CA GLU A 20 8.94 -26.18 7.81
C GLU A 20 8.05 -25.21 8.59
N ASN A 21 7.67 -24.14 7.93
CA ASN A 21 6.58 -23.31 8.46
C ASN A 21 5.36 -24.22 8.56
N LYS A 22 4.96 -24.55 9.77
CA LYS A 22 3.66 -25.19 10.02
C LYS A 22 2.59 -24.19 9.55
N SER A 23 2.28 -24.27 8.27
CA SER A 23 1.25 -23.42 7.68
C SER A 23 -0.08 -23.79 8.32
N PHE A 24 -0.64 -22.90 9.10
CA PHE A 24 -2.01 -23.03 9.63
C PHE A 24 -3.04 -23.20 8.50
N ILE A 25 -2.65 -22.83 7.29
CA ILE A 25 -3.45 -22.86 6.06
C ILE A 25 -3.68 -24.28 5.54
N LYS A 26 -2.81 -25.26 5.88
CA LYS A 26 -2.91 -26.65 5.36
C LYS A 26 -4.25 -27.35 5.68
N ASN A 27 -4.98 -26.87 6.69
CA ASN A 27 -6.23 -27.48 7.13
C ASN A 27 -7.50 -26.78 6.59
N TYR A 28 -7.32 -25.77 5.73
CA TYR A 28 -8.43 -24.98 5.21
C TYR A 28 -8.45 -25.01 3.68
N ASN A 29 -9.65 -25.04 3.12
CA ASN A 29 -9.85 -24.86 1.69
C ASN A 29 -10.05 -23.36 1.41
N PHE A 30 -9.06 -22.71 0.79
CA PHE A 30 -9.12 -21.29 0.47
C PHE A 30 -9.57 -21.06 -0.95
N LYS A 31 -10.48 -20.14 -1.12
CA LYS A 31 -10.85 -19.59 -2.42
C LYS A 31 -10.44 -18.12 -2.47
N LEU A 32 -9.45 -17.79 -3.29
CA LEU A 32 -8.95 -16.43 -3.43
C LEU A 32 -9.76 -15.68 -4.47
N ILE A 33 -10.46 -14.64 -4.05
CA ILE A 33 -11.16 -13.72 -4.94
C ILE A 33 -10.33 -12.45 -5.08
N LEU A 34 -10.02 -12.06 -6.31
CA LEU A 34 -9.24 -10.88 -6.63
C LEU A 34 -10.13 -9.80 -7.26
N PHE A 35 -10.20 -8.64 -6.63
CA PHE A 35 -10.72 -7.42 -7.22
C PHE A 35 -9.55 -6.60 -7.76
N LEU A 36 -9.45 -6.50 -9.08
CA LEU A 36 -8.39 -5.76 -9.77
C LEU A 36 -9.01 -4.86 -10.84
N PRO A 37 -9.65 -3.74 -10.43
CA PRO A 37 -10.24 -2.79 -11.34
C PRO A 37 -9.23 -2.22 -12.33
N ASP A 38 -9.70 -1.67 -13.44
CA ASP A 38 -8.85 -1.05 -14.44
C ASP A 38 -7.91 0.00 -13.83
N ARG A 39 -6.64 -0.01 -14.25
CA ARG A 39 -5.61 0.84 -13.68
C ARG A 39 -5.88 2.33 -13.89
N LYS A 40 -6.48 2.72 -15.03
CA LYS A 40 -6.79 4.11 -15.33
C LYS A 40 -7.90 4.62 -14.40
N LYS A 41 -8.94 3.81 -14.20
CA LYS A 41 -10.02 4.08 -13.23
C LYS A 41 -9.47 4.24 -11.81
N ASN A 42 -8.56 3.35 -11.40
CA ASN A 42 -7.86 3.47 -10.12
C ASN A 42 -7.06 4.77 -10.00
N TYR A 43 -6.39 5.21 -11.06
CA TYR A 43 -5.64 6.47 -11.05
C TYR A 43 -6.55 7.68 -10.82
N GLU A 44 -7.72 7.73 -11.45
CA GLU A 44 -8.69 8.80 -11.26
C GLU A 44 -9.16 8.86 -9.80
N ILE A 45 -9.45 7.70 -9.19
CA ILE A 45 -9.90 7.61 -7.80
C ILE A 45 -8.80 8.07 -6.83
N VAL A 46 -7.57 7.59 -6.98
CA VAL A 46 -6.48 7.97 -6.05
C VAL A 46 -6.08 9.44 -6.21
N ASN A 47 -6.16 10.00 -7.43
CA ASN A 47 -5.94 11.43 -7.66
C ASN A 47 -6.99 12.26 -6.93
N SER A 48 -8.27 11.93 -7.10
CA SER A 48 -9.38 12.61 -6.41
C SER A 48 -9.28 12.47 -4.89
N ARG A 49 -8.91 11.28 -4.41
CA ARG A 49 -8.71 11.02 -2.98
C ARG A 49 -7.62 11.91 -2.39
N PHE A 50 -6.50 12.10 -3.08
CA PHE A 50 -5.40 12.94 -2.60
C PHE A 50 -5.86 14.40 -2.43
N ILE A 51 -6.56 14.96 -3.42
CA ILE A 51 -7.14 16.31 -3.34
C ILE A 51 -8.11 16.41 -2.14
N LYS A 52 -8.98 15.40 -1.97
CA LYS A 52 -9.91 15.36 -0.84
C LYS A 52 -9.19 15.32 0.51
N MET A 53 -8.05 14.64 0.62
CA MET A 53 -7.23 14.61 1.83
C MET A 53 -6.69 16.01 2.16
N ILE A 54 -6.11 16.70 1.18
CA ILE A 54 -5.64 18.08 1.35
C ILE A 54 -6.77 18.97 1.86
N ASN A 55 -7.93 18.93 1.21
CA ASN A 55 -9.09 19.76 1.57
C ASN A 55 -9.70 19.41 2.94
N ARG A 56 -9.45 18.22 3.47
CA ARG A 56 -9.92 17.74 4.77
C ARG A 56 -8.92 17.98 5.91
N GLY A 57 -7.83 18.68 5.67
CA GLY A 57 -6.90 19.08 6.71
C GLY A 57 -5.61 18.27 6.80
N ALA A 58 -5.24 17.48 5.77
CA ALA A 58 -4.00 16.72 5.78
C ALA A 58 -2.74 17.61 5.97
N ILE A 59 -2.79 18.87 5.53
CA ILE A 59 -1.68 19.82 5.75
C ILE A 59 -1.50 20.11 7.25
N GLU A 60 -2.57 20.36 7.97
CA GLU A 60 -2.52 20.63 9.41
C GLU A 60 -2.14 19.38 10.21
N GLU A 61 -2.63 18.22 9.78
CA GLU A 61 -2.23 16.93 10.38
C GLU A 61 -0.72 16.70 10.26
N VAL A 62 -0.13 16.92 9.08
CA VAL A 62 1.33 16.77 8.86
C VAL A 62 2.10 17.83 9.63
N LYS A 63 1.61 19.07 9.71
CA LYS A 63 2.23 20.13 10.50
C LYS A 63 2.31 19.75 11.98
N ASN A 64 1.24 19.21 12.54
CA ASN A 64 1.21 18.72 13.92
C ASN A 64 2.18 17.53 14.10
N LEU A 65 2.20 16.58 13.16
CA LEU A 65 3.14 15.46 13.17
C LEU A 65 4.62 15.93 13.18
N LEU A 66 4.95 16.96 12.38
CA LEU A 66 6.30 17.52 12.35
C LEU A 66 6.66 18.20 13.68
N GLY A 67 5.68 18.77 14.38
CA GLY A 67 5.87 19.35 15.72
C GLY A 67 6.30 18.34 16.79
N GLU A 68 6.02 17.05 16.60
CA GLU A 68 6.44 15.97 17.50
C GLU A 68 7.95 15.64 17.41
N ASN A 69 8.69 16.25 16.47
CA ASN A 69 10.13 16.06 16.26
C ASN A 69 10.56 14.58 16.16
N LEU A 70 9.78 13.77 15.51
CA LEU A 70 10.02 12.34 15.33
C LEU A 70 11.19 12.06 14.39
N ASN A 71 11.85 10.93 14.61
CA ASN A 71 12.92 10.49 13.72
C ASN A 71 12.39 10.24 12.30
N GLU A 72 13.03 10.81 11.29
CA GLU A 72 12.64 10.70 9.88
C GLU A 72 12.64 9.25 9.33
N SER A 73 13.35 8.33 10.00
CA SER A 73 13.36 6.92 9.63
C SER A 73 12.07 6.19 9.99
N LEU A 74 11.23 6.76 10.85
CA LEU A 74 9.98 6.12 11.28
C LEU A 74 8.99 5.97 10.11
N PRO A 75 8.22 4.87 10.09
CA PRO A 75 7.26 4.61 9.01
C PRO A 75 6.24 5.72 8.80
N VAL A 76 5.80 6.40 9.87
CA VAL A 76 4.84 7.51 9.80
C VAL A 76 5.39 8.68 8.99
N MET A 77 6.68 9.00 9.12
CA MET A 77 7.35 10.08 8.38
C MET A 77 7.48 9.77 6.88
N ARG A 78 7.30 8.51 6.49
CA ARG A 78 7.35 8.03 5.10
C ARG A 78 5.96 7.66 4.55
N ALA A 79 4.90 7.92 5.31
CA ALA A 79 3.54 7.68 4.85
C ALA A 79 3.24 8.54 3.61
N HIS A 80 2.42 8.00 2.69
CA HIS A 80 2.10 8.67 1.43
C HIS A 80 1.44 10.04 1.69
N GLY A 81 2.04 11.08 1.19
CA GLY A 81 1.62 12.47 1.36
C GLY A 81 2.47 13.24 2.40
N VAL A 82 3.01 12.57 3.42
CA VAL A 82 3.80 13.24 4.46
C VAL A 82 5.06 13.92 3.90
N PRO A 83 5.92 13.25 3.11
CA PRO A 83 7.10 13.90 2.54
C PRO A 83 6.77 15.05 1.58
N GLU A 84 5.69 14.93 0.82
CA GLU A 84 5.24 15.95 -0.15
C GLU A 84 4.69 17.18 0.58
N ILE A 85 3.86 16.96 1.59
CA ILE A 85 3.29 18.06 2.40
C ILE A 85 4.38 18.72 3.25
N LYS A 86 5.35 17.95 3.79
CA LYS A 86 6.50 18.50 4.50
C LYS A 86 7.24 19.53 3.64
N LYS A 87 7.57 19.19 2.39
CA LYS A 87 8.24 20.11 1.44
C LYS A 87 7.42 21.38 1.18
N TYR A 88 6.11 21.25 1.09
CA TYR A 88 5.24 22.41 0.96
C TYR A 88 5.28 23.29 2.21
N LEU A 89 5.25 22.70 3.41
CA LEU A 89 5.34 23.46 4.67
C LEU A 89 6.70 24.14 4.88
N GLU A 90 7.76 23.57 4.31
CA GLU A 90 9.14 24.13 4.30
C GLU A 90 9.33 25.19 3.18
N ASN A 91 8.30 25.50 2.39
CA ASN A 91 8.32 26.39 1.23
C ASN A 91 9.26 25.95 0.08
N ASP A 92 9.59 24.66 0.02
CA ASP A 92 10.42 24.08 -1.06
C ASP A 92 9.60 23.86 -2.33
N THR A 93 8.28 23.74 -2.23
CA THR A 93 7.36 23.53 -3.35
C THR A 93 6.06 24.30 -3.17
N THR A 94 5.35 24.55 -4.27
CA THR A 94 3.98 25.10 -4.23
C THR A 94 2.97 24.04 -3.81
N LEU A 95 1.75 24.46 -3.45
CA LEU A 95 0.66 23.52 -3.14
C LEU A 95 0.29 22.66 -4.37
N GLU A 96 0.29 23.26 -5.55
CA GLU A 96 0.02 22.57 -6.81
C GLU A 96 1.06 21.47 -7.08
N GLU A 97 2.34 21.77 -6.89
CA GLU A 97 3.42 20.80 -7.05
C GLU A 97 3.33 19.68 -6.01
N CYS A 98 3.02 20.01 -4.76
CA CYS A 98 2.76 19.04 -3.69
C CYS A 98 1.64 18.06 -4.09
N ILE A 99 0.51 18.58 -4.59
CA ILE A 99 -0.63 17.77 -5.04
C ILE A 99 -0.21 16.87 -6.21
N VAL A 100 0.42 17.41 -7.22
CA VAL A 100 0.87 16.66 -8.42
C VAL A 100 1.82 15.52 -8.00
N LYS A 101 2.77 15.81 -7.12
CA LYS A 101 3.75 14.84 -6.62
C LYS A 101 3.11 13.75 -5.77
N GLY A 102 2.25 14.12 -4.84
CA GLY A 102 1.53 13.19 -3.98
C GLY A 102 0.62 12.24 -4.79
N GLN A 103 -0.08 12.76 -5.78
CA GLN A 103 -0.83 11.95 -6.74
C GLN A 103 0.08 10.99 -7.52
N GLN A 104 1.25 11.45 -7.97
CA GLN A 104 2.21 10.63 -8.70
C GLN A 104 2.73 9.47 -7.84
N VAL A 105 3.10 9.72 -6.58
CA VAL A 105 3.55 8.68 -5.64
C VAL A 105 2.46 7.63 -5.44
N THR A 106 1.21 8.06 -5.28
CA THR A 106 0.08 7.17 -5.09
C THR A 106 -0.20 6.34 -6.36
N ARG A 107 -0.15 6.95 -7.56
CA ARG A 107 -0.26 6.20 -8.84
C ARG A 107 0.86 5.15 -9.00
N ASN A 108 2.08 5.48 -8.58
CA ASN A 108 3.18 4.52 -8.61
C ASN A 108 2.92 3.31 -7.69
N TYR A 109 2.26 3.53 -6.56
CA TYR A 109 1.85 2.44 -5.67
C TYR A 109 0.79 1.55 -6.33
N VAL A 110 -0.25 2.13 -6.92
CA VAL A 110 -1.26 1.40 -7.71
C VAL A 110 -0.59 0.58 -8.82
N LYS A 111 0.35 1.18 -9.57
CA LYS A 111 1.10 0.47 -10.61
C LYS A 111 1.82 -0.76 -10.06
N ARG A 112 2.51 -0.62 -8.91
CA ARG A 112 3.20 -1.76 -8.27
C ARG A 112 2.24 -2.87 -7.86
N GLN A 113 1.08 -2.53 -7.29
CA GLN A 113 0.04 -3.51 -6.94
C GLN A 113 -0.44 -4.27 -8.17
N HIS A 114 -0.78 -3.59 -9.27
CA HIS A 114 -1.18 -4.22 -10.51
C HIS A 114 -0.10 -5.17 -11.07
N THR A 115 1.16 -4.71 -11.08
CA THR A 115 2.29 -5.52 -11.57
C THR A 115 2.46 -6.77 -10.70
N TRP A 116 2.37 -6.62 -9.37
CA TRP A 116 2.52 -7.74 -8.44
C TRP A 116 1.41 -8.78 -8.64
N TRP A 117 0.15 -8.36 -8.74
CA TRP A 117 -0.96 -9.27 -8.97
C TRP A 117 -0.87 -9.97 -10.32
N ASN A 118 -0.48 -9.28 -11.38
CA ASN A 118 -0.34 -9.87 -12.70
C ASN A 118 0.85 -10.86 -12.79
N SER A 119 1.86 -10.72 -11.93
CA SER A 119 3.01 -11.63 -11.85
C SER A 119 2.86 -12.68 -10.74
N SER A 120 1.83 -12.59 -9.93
CA SER A 120 1.59 -13.53 -8.82
C SER A 120 1.28 -14.94 -9.37
N LYS A 121 1.86 -15.94 -8.70
CA LYS A 121 1.59 -17.36 -8.97
C LYS A 121 0.49 -17.92 -8.07
N LEU A 122 -0.23 -17.08 -7.35
CA LEU A 122 -1.34 -17.50 -6.51
C LEU A 122 -2.50 -17.98 -7.40
N GLU A 123 -3.10 -19.09 -7.03
CA GLU A 123 -4.30 -19.59 -7.69
C GLU A 123 -5.47 -18.68 -7.33
N ILE A 124 -6.04 -18.03 -8.34
CA ILE A 124 -7.16 -17.11 -8.18
C ILE A 124 -8.43 -17.84 -8.61
N PHE A 125 -9.34 -18.07 -7.66
CA PHE A 125 -10.62 -18.72 -7.89
C PHE A 125 -11.54 -17.84 -8.75
N HIS A 126 -11.59 -16.53 -8.45
CA HIS A 126 -12.37 -15.58 -9.23
C HIS A 126 -11.67 -14.23 -9.31
N LYS A 127 -11.69 -13.60 -10.50
CA LYS A 127 -11.11 -12.28 -10.72
C LYS A 127 -12.16 -11.33 -11.27
N PHE A 128 -12.33 -10.17 -10.60
CA PHE A 128 -13.20 -9.10 -11.04
C PHE A 128 -12.37 -7.88 -11.45
N ASP A 129 -12.76 -7.24 -12.55
CA ASP A 129 -12.21 -5.97 -13.04
C ASP A 129 -12.98 -4.75 -12.52
N LYS A 130 -13.82 -4.94 -11.52
CA LYS A 130 -14.69 -3.96 -10.86
C LYS A 130 -14.30 -3.76 -9.41
N PHE A 131 -14.80 -2.70 -8.79
CA PHE A 131 -14.70 -2.52 -7.34
C PHE A 131 -15.70 -3.42 -6.60
N PRO A 132 -15.44 -3.76 -5.33
CA PRO A 132 -16.32 -4.63 -4.55
C PRO A 132 -17.76 -4.14 -4.45
N ASP A 133 -17.97 -2.83 -4.37
CA ASP A 133 -19.30 -2.18 -4.31
C ASP A 133 -20.08 -2.21 -5.64
N GLU A 134 -19.41 -2.54 -6.75
CA GLU A 134 -20.02 -2.71 -8.07
C GLU A 134 -20.45 -4.17 -8.34
N ILE A 135 -20.28 -5.09 -7.36
CA ILE A 135 -20.48 -6.53 -7.54
C ILE A 135 -21.40 -7.08 -6.46
N ASP A 136 -22.42 -7.83 -6.87
CA ASP A 136 -23.18 -8.66 -5.93
C ASP A 136 -22.35 -9.90 -5.58
N ILE A 137 -21.76 -9.90 -4.40
CA ILE A 137 -20.93 -11.00 -3.89
C ILE A 137 -21.75 -12.29 -3.68
N ASN A 138 -23.07 -12.17 -3.46
CA ASN A 138 -23.95 -13.33 -3.29
C ASN A 138 -24.20 -14.06 -4.62
N ALA A 139 -23.95 -13.40 -5.76
CA ALA A 139 -24.01 -14.01 -7.08
C ALA A 139 -22.77 -14.87 -7.40
N VAL A 140 -21.71 -14.81 -6.58
CA VAL A 140 -20.50 -15.60 -6.76
C VAL A 140 -20.74 -17.03 -6.26
N LYS A 141 -20.81 -17.98 -7.17
CA LYS A 141 -20.92 -19.41 -6.81
C LYS A 141 -19.56 -19.91 -6.34
N PHE A 142 -19.52 -20.48 -5.14
CA PHE A 142 -18.32 -21.05 -4.49
C PHE A 142 -18.28 -22.59 -4.62
N GLU A 143 -18.88 -23.13 -5.66
CA GLU A 143 -18.85 -24.57 -5.94
C GLU A 143 -17.49 -25.04 -6.45
#